data_0c32010b71e7f52bad56184086646417
#
_entry.id   0c32010b71e7f52bad56184086646417
#
_cell.length_a   1.000
_cell.length_b   1.000
_cell.length_c   1.000
_cell.angle_alpha   90.00
_cell.angle_beta   90.00
_cell.angle_gamma   90.00
#
_symmetry.space_group_name_H-M   'P 1'
#
loop_
_entity.id
_entity.type
_entity.pdbx_description
1 polymer ?
#
loop_
_entity_poly.entity_id
_entity_poly.type
_entity_poly.pdbx_seq_one_letter_code
_entity_poly.pdbx_strand_id
1 'polypeptide(L)' 'MADIRGLQEAMERDSQIIELRSNVRRAAESQLTNGVIDTTALLTKLTDENQAQLTARYHQIQLLQRIYKLRNTLNQ' A
#
# COMPACT_ATOMS: atom_id res chain seq x y z
N MET A 1 8.24 -0.87 18.32
CA MET A 1 8.02 -1.97 17.37
C MET A 1 6.52 -2.24 17.26
N ALA A 2 6.01 -2.36 16.04
CA ALA A 2 4.57 -2.58 15.83
C ALA A 2 4.17 -4.01 16.25
N ASP A 3 3.19 -4.13 17.11
CA ASP A 3 2.57 -5.40 17.46
C ASP A 3 1.49 -5.75 16.43
N ILE A 4 0.74 -6.85 16.67
CA ILE A 4 -0.30 -7.30 15.74
C ILE A 4 -1.37 -6.22 15.55
N ARG A 5 -1.78 -5.57 16.62
CA ARG A 5 -2.79 -4.51 16.55
C ARG A 5 -2.26 -3.31 15.75
N GLY A 6 -1.03 -2.90 16.01
CA GLY A 6 -0.40 -1.81 15.27
C GLY A 6 -0.27 -2.11 13.80
N LEU A 7 0.06 -3.37 13.44
CA LEU A 7 0.14 -3.79 12.04
C LEU A 7 -1.25 -3.81 11.38
N GLN A 8 -2.29 -4.23 12.09
CA GLN A 8 -3.65 -4.19 11.56
C GLN A 8 -4.10 -2.77 11.28
N GLU A 9 -3.80 -1.83 12.17
CA GLU A 9 -4.11 -0.42 11.97
C GLU A 9 -3.34 0.15 10.78
N ALA A 10 -2.06 -0.23 10.63
CA ALA A 10 -1.25 0.19 9.50
C ALA A 10 -1.82 -0.33 8.18
N MET A 11 -2.29 -1.58 8.16
CA MET A 11 -2.89 -2.19 6.96
C MET A 11 -4.20 -1.50 6.58
N GLU A 12 -4.99 -1.07 7.55
CA GLU A 12 -6.20 -0.30 7.28
C GLU A 12 -5.86 1.04 6.64
N ARG A 13 -4.85 1.74 7.16
CA ARG A 13 -4.36 2.97 6.55
C ARG A 13 -3.81 2.72 5.15
N ASP A 14 -3.10 1.60 4.94
CA ASP A 14 -2.57 1.23 3.62
C ASP A 14 -3.69 1.09 2.59
N SER A 15 -4.80 0.46 2.97
CA SER A 15 -5.96 0.32 2.07
C SER A 15 -6.49 1.67 1.64
N GLN A 16 -6.58 2.63 2.57
CA GLN A 16 -7.04 3.98 2.27
C GLN A 16 -6.06 4.71 1.36
N ILE A 17 -4.76 4.55 1.61
CA ILE A 17 -3.71 5.17 0.79
C ILE A 17 -3.73 4.59 -0.62
N ILE A 18 -3.87 3.27 -0.77
CA ILE A 18 -3.95 2.62 -2.08
C ILE A 18 -5.15 3.14 -2.86
N GLU A 19 -6.30 3.24 -2.22
CA GLU A 19 -7.51 3.77 -2.86
C GLU A 19 -7.30 5.19 -3.34
N LEU A 20 -6.72 6.05 -2.49
CA LEU A 20 -6.40 7.42 -2.86
C LEU A 20 -5.42 7.48 -4.03
N ARG A 21 -4.35 6.71 -3.98
CA ARG A 21 -3.34 6.68 -5.04
C ARG A 21 -3.91 6.15 -6.36
N SER A 22 -4.79 5.13 -6.29
CA SER A 22 -5.47 4.61 -7.48
C SER A 22 -6.36 5.67 -8.13
N ASN A 23 -7.08 6.43 -7.32
CA ASN A 23 -7.94 7.50 -7.81
C ASN A 23 -7.11 8.61 -8.46
N VAL A 24 -5.98 8.98 -7.85
CA VAL A 24 -5.09 9.99 -8.42
C VAL A 24 -4.49 9.50 -9.74
N ARG A 25 -4.08 8.23 -9.81
CA ARG A 25 -3.54 7.65 -11.05
C ARG A 25 -4.58 7.64 -12.16
N ARG A 26 -5.83 7.27 -11.86
CA ARG A 26 -6.92 7.28 -12.86
C ARG A 26 -7.21 8.67 -13.37
N ALA A 27 -7.21 9.66 -12.46
CA ALA A 27 -7.37 11.06 -12.85
C ALA A 27 -6.21 11.52 -13.75
N ALA A 28 -4.99 11.10 -13.43
CA ALA A 28 -3.81 11.44 -14.24
C ALA A 28 -3.89 10.82 -15.63
N GLU A 29 -4.37 9.58 -15.76
CA GLU A 29 -4.58 8.93 -17.06
C GLU A 29 -5.57 9.71 -17.93
N SER A 30 -6.66 10.17 -17.31
CA SER A 30 -7.63 11.01 -18.01
C SER A 30 -7.02 12.34 -18.44
N GLN A 31 -6.23 12.96 -17.58
CA GLN A 31 -5.54 14.22 -17.89
C GLN A 31 -4.54 14.04 -19.03
N LEU A 32 -3.83 12.92 -19.08
CA LEU A 32 -2.92 12.63 -20.17
C LEU A 32 -3.66 12.49 -21.49
N THR A 33 -4.78 11.76 -21.49
CA THR A 33 -5.62 11.60 -22.67
C THR A 33 -6.12 12.95 -23.20
N ASN A 34 -6.40 13.88 -22.31
CA ASN A 34 -6.87 15.21 -22.66
C ASN A 34 -5.72 16.22 -22.90
N GLY A 35 -4.47 15.76 -22.81
CA GLY A 35 -3.31 16.61 -23.06
C GLY A 35 -2.99 17.59 -21.94
N VAL A 36 -3.53 17.40 -20.73
CA VAL A 36 -3.32 18.29 -19.59
C VAL A 36 -1.97 18.03 -18.89
N ILE A 37 -1.54 16.75 -18.84
CA ILE A 37 -0.26 16.37 -18.25
C ILE A 37 0.54 15.55 -19.25
N ASP A 38 1.85 15.41 -19.00
CA ASP A 38 2.72 14.60 -19.84
C ASP A 38 2.90 13.19 -19.27
N THR A 39 3.61 12.35 -20.05
CA THR A 39 3.85 10.96 -19.68
C THR A 39 4.68 10.84 -18.40
N THR A 40 5.61 11.75 -18.17
CA THR A 40 6.45 11.75 -16.96
C THR A 40 5.61 11.95 -15.71
N ALA A 41 4.64 12.86 -15.76
CA ALA A 41 3.74 13.09 -14.63
C ALA A 41 2.88 11.84 -14.34
N LEU A 42 2.38 11.18 -15.38
CA LEU A 42 1.64 9.92 -15.20
C LEU A 42 2.52 8.84 -14.61
N LEU A 43 3.76 8.71 -15.06
CA LEU A 43 4.69 7.71 -14.53
C LEU A 43 4.94 7.92 -13.04
N THR A 44 5.03 9.16 -12.59
CA THR A 44 5.17 9.48 -11.17
C THR A 44 3.97 8.96 -10.37
N LYS A 45 2.75 9.14 -10.89
CA LYS A 45 1.54 8.66 -10.21
C LYS A 45 1.46 7.14 -10.17
N LEU A 46 1.88 6.47 -11.24
CA LEU A 46 1.97 5.00 -11.27
C LEU A 46 2.98 4.48 -10.24
N THR A 47 4.12 5.14 -10.12
CA THR A 47 5.15 4.78 -9.14
C THR A 47 4.63 4.94 -7.72
N ASP A 48 3.91 6.04 -7.43
CA ASP A 48 3.31 6.29 -6.12
C ASP A 48 2.31 5.18 -5.77
N GLU A 49 1.47 4.77 -6.71
CA GLU A 49 0.51 3.69 -6.50
C GLU A 49 1.21 2.37 -6.21
N ASN A 50 2.23 2.02 -7.01
CA ASN A 50 3.01 0.80 -6.83
C ASN A 50 3.71 0.78 -5.48
N GLN A 51 4.26 1.90 -5.05
CA GLN A 51 4.93 2.01 -3.76
C GLN A 51 3.95 1.76 -2.61
N ALA A 52 2.75 2.32 -2.70
CA ALA A 52 1.71 2.10 -1.68
C ALA A 52 1.33 0.62 -1.59
N GLN A 53 1.20 -0.06 -2.74
CA GLN A 53 0.87 -1.49 -2.78
C GLN A 53 1.99 -2.34 -2.18
N LEU A 54 3.25 -2.01 -2.46
CA LEU A 54 4.39 -2.72 -1.89
C LEU A 54 4.45 -2.56 -0.37
N THR A 55 4.19 -1.36 0.13
CA THR A 55 4.15 -1.09 1.57
C THR A 55 3.06 -1.92 2.24
N ALA A 56 1.88 -2.01 1.63
CA ALA A 56 0.78 -2.81 2.15
C ALA A 56 1.16 -4.30 2.22
N ARG A 57 1.81 -4.83 1.18
CA ARG A 57 2.26 -6.23 1.16
C ARG A 57 3.32 -6.49 2.23
N TYR A 58 4.22 -5.54 2.44
CA TYR A 58 5.22 -5.65 3.49
C TYR A 58 4.57 -5.77 4.86
N HIS A 59 3.56 -4.96 5.15
CA HIS A 59 2.81 -5.03 6.41
C HIS A 59 2.08 -6.36 6.56
N GLN A 60 1.52 -6.90 5.47
CA GLN A 60 0.87 -8.21 5.49
C GLN A 60 1.85 -9.31 5.88
N ILE A 61 3.06 -9.28 5.30
CA ILE A 61 4.11 -10.25 5.61
C ILE A 61 4.53 -10.12 7.07
N GLN A 62 4.72 -8.92 7.57
CA GLN A 62 5.05 -8.68 8.97
C GLN A 62 3.98 -9.24 9.91
N LEU A 63 2.71 -9.04 9.56
CA LEU A 63 1.61 -9.56 10.36
C LEU A 63 1.64 -11.09 10.42
N LEU A 64 1.85 -11.75 9.29
CA LEU A 64 1.97 -13.21 9.25
C LEU A 64 3.14 -13.70 10.11
N GLN A 65 4.28 -13.03 10.04
CA GLN A 65 5.44 -13.37 10.85
C GLN A 65 5.14 -13.27 12.34
N ARG A 66 4.42 -12.22 12.74
CA ARG A 66 4.03 -12.02 14.16
C ARG A 66 3.08 -13.10 14.62
N ILE A 67 2.11 -13.49 13.79
CA ILE A 67 1.16 -14.55 14.11
C ILE A 67 1.88 -15.89 14.26
N TYR A 68 2.79 -16.22 13.35
CA TYR A 68 3.58 -17.45 13.44
C TYR A 68 4.44 -17.49 14.69
N LYS A 69 5.07 -16.37 15.02
CA LYS A 69 5.89 -16.27 16.23
C LYS A 69 5.06 -16.52 17.49
N LEU A 70 3.87 -15.94 17.56
CA LEU A 70 2.97 -16.12 18.67
C LEU A 70 2.53 -17.58 18.79
N ARG A 71 2.17 -18.22 17.67
CA ARG A 71 1.79 -19.63 17.63
C ARG A 71 2.91 -20.52 18.12
N ASN A 72 4.13 -20.32 17.64
CA ASN A 72 5.27 -21.11 18.07
C ASN A 72 5.52 -20.98 19.56
N THR A 73 5.37 -19.78 20.11
CA THR A 73 5.52 -19.53 21.54
C THR A 73 4.46 -20.29 22.34
N LEU A 74 3.20 -20.29 21.86
CA LEU A 74 2.10 -20.96 22.55
C LEU A 74 2.19 -22.48 22.47
N ASN A 75 2.82 -23.01 21.42
CA ASN A 75 2.95 -24.45 21.21
C ASN A 75 4.19 -25.06 21.89
N GLN A 76 5.02 -24.25 22.51
CA GLN A 76 6.16 -24.70 23.32
C GLN A 76 5.76 -24.80 24.81
#